data_c917332fca043917d40b1e78eaeedf67
#
_entry.id   c917332fca043917d40b1e78eaeedf67
#
_cell.length_a   1.000
_cell.length_b   1.000
_cell.length_c   1.000
_cell.angle_alpha   90.00
_cell.angle_beta   90.00
_cell.angle_gamma   90.00
#
_symmetry.space_group_name_H-M   'P 1'
#
loop_
_entity.id
_entity.type
_entity.pdbx_description
1 polymer ?
#
loop_
_entity_poly.entity_id
_entity_poly.type
_entity_poly.pdbx_seq_one_letter_code
_entity_poly.pdbx_strand_id
1 'polypeptide(L)'
;AGITLKFRDNIFFEPDSATLQPSGRKVLEGIAPAFKSVDHLILGIKVSGHTARAPASPVDEWTLSSDRANNVVRYMMELDFISPDKLSSSGYGGYRPVDTNDTPEGRRNNRRVEITIARSDVDYSNPAVIQEFLDMEYGKNKVNVTPIDALGNVIYTGNELPSETESEETLPEETT
;
A
#
# COMPACT_ATOMS: atom_id res chain seq x y z
N ALA A 1 -6.70 -8.52 -8.71
CA ALA A 1 -7.40 -7.23 -8.71
C ALA A 1 -6.54 -6.09 -9.24
N GLY A 2 -5.25 -6.11 -9.08
CA GLY A 2 -4.36 -5.05 -9.51
C GLY A 2 -2.92 -5.51 -9.69
N ILE A 3 -2.02 -4.56 -9.95
CA ILE A 3 -0.60 -4.80 -10.12
C ILE A 3 0.15 -3.81 -9.24
N THR A 4 1.15 -4.28 -8.49
CA THR A 4 2.06 -3.41 -7.74
C THR A 4 3.48 -3.54 -8.28
N LEU A 5 4.02 -2.44 -8.77
CA LEU A 5 5.43 -2.30 -9.14
C LEU A 5 6.19 -1.76 -7.93
N LYS A 6 7.28 -2.44 -7.55
CA LYS A 6 8.11 -2.04 -6.40
C LYS A 6 9.49 -1.65 -6.88
N PHE A 7 9.91 -0.47 -6.46
CA PHE A 7 11.22 0.09 -6.81
C PHE A 7 11.99 0.43 -5.53
N ARG A 8 13.26 0.14 -5.49
CA ARG A 8 14.13 0.66 -4.44
C ARG A 8 14.23 2.18 -4.54
N ASP A 9 14.23 2.87 -3.41
CA ASP A 9 14.20 4.34 -3.37
C ASP A 9 15.44 4.98 -4.05
N ASN A 10 16.59 4.34 -3.98
CA ASN A 10 17.82 4.83 -4.60
C ASN A 10 17.78 4.93 -6.13
N ILE A 11 16.76 4.36 -6.78
CA ILE A 11 16.48 4.57 -8.21
C ILE A 11 15.92 5.97 -8.43
N PHE A 12 15.08 6.43 -7.50
CA PHE A 12 14.33 7.68 -7.63
C PHE A 12 14.96 8.85 -6.89
N PHE A 13 15.66 8.59 -5.75
CA PHE A 13 16.05 9.64 -4.82
C PHE A 13 17.45 9.42 -4.26
N GLU A 14 18.14 10.54 -3.96
CA GLU A 14 19.31 10.53 -3.08
C GLU A 14 18.88 10.28 -1.61
N PRO A 15 19.80 9.86 -0.74
CA PRO A 15 19.53 9.78 0.69
C PRO A 15 18.93 11.07 1.23
N ASP A 16 17.94 10.95 2.09
CA ASP A 16 17.25 12.05 2.78
C ASP A 16 16.67 13.15 1.87
N SER A 17 16.54 12.87 0.58
CA SER A 17 15.99 13.77 -0.43
C SER A 17 14.70 13.22 -1.03
N ALA A 18 13.78 14.12 -1.38
CA ALA A 18 12.59 13.82 -2.17
C ALA A 18 12.70 14.30 -3.64
N THR A 19 13.86 14.85 -4.03
CA THR A 19 14.08 15.30 -5.40
C THR A 19 14.32 14.11 -6.33
N LEU A 20 13.52 14.01 -7.40
CA LEU A 20 13.66 12.94 -8.39
C LEU A 20 14.99 13.03 -9.14
N GLN A 21 15.74 11.93 -9.08
CA GLN A 21 16.97 11.77 -9.85
C GLN A 21 16.71 11.49 -11.34
N PRO A 22 17.69 11.75 -12.21
CA PRO A 22 17.60 11.41 -13.62
C PRO A 22 17.30 9.93 -13.91
N SER A 23 17.81 9.00 -13.07
CA SER A 23 17.55 7.57 -13.15
C SER A 23 16.06 7.25 -12.95
N GLY A 24 15.44 7.83 -11.92
CA GLY A 24 14.01 7.66 -11.64
C GLY A 24 13.14 8.27 -12.75
N ARG A 25 13.53 9.44 -13.26
CA ARG A 25 12.81 10.04 -14.41
C ARG A 25 12.82 9.13 -15.63
N LYS A 26 13.99 8.57 -15.99
CA LYS A 26 14.10 7.61 -17.12
C LYS A 26 13.25 6.37 -16.95
N VAL A 27 13.12 5.85 -15.73
CA VAL A 27 12.23 4.72 -15.46
C VAL A 27 10.78 5.10 -15.77
N LEU A 28 10.31 6.24 -15.26
CA LEU A 28 8.95 6.72 -15.49
C LEU A 28 8.70 7.03 -16.98
N GLU A 29 9.63 7.70 -17.64
CA GLU A 29 9.56 7.96 -19.09
C GLU A 29 9.46 6.66 -19.90
N GLY A 30 10.22 5.63 -19.51
CA GLY A 30 10.24 4.34 -20.20
C GLY A 30 8.93 3.57 -20.10
N ILE A 31 8.22 3.66 -18.96
CA ILE A 31 6.96 2.95 -18.76
C ILE A 31 5.71 3.75 -19.18
N ALA A 32 5.81 5.08 -19.27
CA ALA A 32 4.68 5.95 -19.61
C ALA A 32 3.93 5.55 -20.89
N PRO A 33 4.59 5.18 -22.04
CA PRO A 33 3.86 4.79 -23.25
C PRO A 33 2.99 3.55 -23.04
N ALA A 34 3.45 2.58 -22.25
CA ALA A 34 2.68 1.38 -21.94
C ALA A 34 1.40 1.73 -21.15
N PHE A 35 1.52 2.63 -20.16
CA PHE A 35 0.35 3.08 -19.37
C PHE A 35 -0.64 3.85 -20.21
N LYS A 36 -0.18 4.77 -21.06
CA LYS A 36 -1.05 5.50 -21.99
C LYS A 36 -1.85 4.58 -22.91
N SER A 37 -1.25 3.49 -23.37
CA SER A 37 -1.92 2.54 -24.26
C SER A 37 -3.07 1.77 -23.59
N VAL A 38 -3.03 1.63 -22.27
CA VAL A 38 -4.01 0.89 -21.46
C VAL A 38 -4.79 1.76 -20.49
N ASP A 39 -4.76 3.08 -20.65
CA ASP A 39 -5.43 4.02 -19.73
C ASP A 39 -6.90 3.66 -19.48
N HIS A 40 -7.62 3.21 -20.51
CA HIS A 40 -9.02 2.77 -20.42
C HIS A 40 -9.23 1.55 -19.51
N LEU A 41 -8.19 0.76 -19.24
CA LEU A 41 -8.22 -0.39 -18.34
C LEU A 41 -7.73 -0.04 -16.92
N ILE A 42 -7.35 1.21 -16.68
CA ILE A 42 -6.87 1.66 -15.38
C ILE A 42 -7.97 2.46 -14.68
N LEU A 43 -8.39 1.97 -13.51
CA LEU A 43 -9.31 2.67 -12.60
C LEU A 43 -8.56 3.77 -11.83
N GLY A 44 -7.34 3.47 -11.35
CA GLY A 44 -6.51 4.42 -10.64
C GLY A 44 -5.09 3.89 -10.41
N ILE A 45 -4.18 4.83 -10.17
CA ILE A 45 -2.79 4.55 -9.78
C ILE A 45 -2.53 5.24 -8.46
N LYS A 46 -2.00 4.47 -7.51
CA LYS A 46 -1.52 4.99 -6.23
C LYS A 46 -0.02 4.82 -6.14
N VAL A 47 0.68 5.91 -5.85
CA VAL A 47 2.11 5.90 -5.54
C VAL A 47 2.28 5.94 -4.02
N SER A 48 2.99 4.97 -3.48
CA SER A 48 3.25 4.82 -2.05
C SER A 48 4.73 4.96 -1.75
N GLY A 49 5.08 5.90 -0.86
CA GLY A 49 6.44 6.09 -0.38
C GLY A 49 6.66 5.42 0.97
N HIS A 50 7.80 4.74 1.11
CA HIS A 50 8.20 4.05 2.33
C HIS A 50 9.65 4.36 2.68
N THR A 51 9.93 4.52 3.97
CA THR A 51 11.27 4.65 4.52
C THR A 51 11.60 3.45 5.41
N ALA A 52 12.83 3.39 5.89
CA ALA A 52 13.22 2.45 6.93
C ALA A 52 13.19 3.15 8.29
N ARG A 53 12.88 2.43 9.34
CA ARG A 53 13.14 2.92 10.69
C ARG A 53 14.63 2.86 10.98
N ALA A 54 15.25 4.02 11.20
CA ALA A 54 16.61 4.12 11.67
C ALA A 54 16.62 4.80 13.05
N PRO A 55 17.36 4.27 14.04
CA PRO A 55 17.57 4.97 15.31
C PRO A 55 18.28 6.29 15.01
N ALA A 56 17.74 7.42 15.34
CA ALA A 56 18.34 8.74 15.08
C ALA A 56 18.33 9.21 13.61
N SER A 57 17.23 8.97 12.88
CA SER A 57 17.04 9.67 11.60
C SER A 57 16.89 11.17 11.86
N PRO A 58 17.67 12.03 11.16
CA PRO A 58 17.57 13.48 11.28
C PRO A 58 16.36 14.07 10.55
N VAL A 59 15.64 13.25 9.75
CA VAL A 59 14.50 13.67 8.94
C VAL A 59 13.21 13.06 9.46
N ASP A 60 12.14 13.81 9.30
CA ASP A 60 10.79 13.25 9.50
C ASP A 60 10.48 12.29 8.35
N GLU A 61 10.56 10.99 8.65
CA GLU A 61 10.37 9.92 7.68
C GLU A 61 8.94 9.87 7.12
N TRP A 62 7.95 10.33 7.91
CA TRP A 62 6.58 10.43 7.43
C TRP A 62 6.45 11.46 6.33
N THR A 63 6.95 12.67 6.58
CA THR A 63 6.98 13.76 5.60
C THR A 63 7.84 13.38 4.39
N LEU A 64 9.05 12.86 4.60
CA LEU A 64 9.93 12.46 3.50
C LEU A 64 9.28 11.44 2.57
N SER A 65 8.62 10.40 3.12
CA SER A 65 7.94 9.39 2.31
C SER A 65 6.77 9.95 1.52
N SER A 66 6.03 10.90 2.11
CA SER A 66 4.91 11.59 1.47
C SER A 66 5.39 12.48 0.33
N ASP A 67 6.45 13.26 0.54
CA ASP A 67 7.04 14.15 -0.46
C ASP A 67 7.62 13.35 -1.64
N ARG A 68 8.24 12.20 -1.36
CA ARG A 68 8.73 11.29 -2.39
C ARG A 68 7.61 10.77 -3.28
N ALA A 69 6.51 10.29 -2.68
CA ALA A 69 5.35 9.85 -3.43
C ALA A 69 4.73 10.98 -4.25
N ASN A 70 4.58 12.17 -3.66
CA ASN A 70 4.06 13.35 -4.33
C ASN A 70 4.90 13.75 -5.54
N ASN A 71 6.23 13.73 -5.41
CA ASN A 71 7.11 14.14 -6.51
C ASN A 71 7.12 13.12 -7.67
N VAL A 72 6.94 11.82 -7.38
CA VAL A 72 6.69 10.83 -8.43
C VAL A 72 5.38 11.11 -9.16
N VAL A 73 4.27 11.34 -8.43
CA VAL A 73 2.97 11.65 -9.03
C VAL A 73 3.04 12.92 -9.87
N ARG A 74 3.67 13.99 -9.38
CA ARG A 74 3.84 15.24 -10.14
C ARG A 74 4.58 15.00 -11.45
N TYR A 75 5.65 14.20 -11.43
CA TYR A 75 6.37 13.87 -12.65
C TYR A 75 5.55 13.00 -13.61
N MET A 76 4.75 12.07 -13.09
CA MET A 76 3.80 11.31 -13.91
C MET A 76 2.78 12.24 -14.59
N MET A 77 2.32 13.30 -13.90
CA MET A 77 1.43 14.32 -14.50
C MET A 77 2.15 15.12 -15.58
N GLU A 78 3.42 15.52 -15.39
CA GLU A 78 4.24 16.22 -16.41
C GLU A 78 4.43 15.36 -17.66
N LEU A 79 4.54 14.05 -17.53
CA LEU A 79 4.63 13.10 -18.64
C LEU A 79 3.30 12.80 -19.34
N ASP A 80 2.20 13.36 -18.82
CA ASP A 80 0.86 12.99 -19.27
C ASP A 80 0.69 11.45 -19.26
N PHE A 81 1.14 10.84 -18.13
CA PHE A 81 1.24 9.40 -17.94
C PHE A 81 -0.14 8.74 -18.00
N ILE A 82 -1.10 9.36 -17.32
CA ILE A 82 -2.50 8.97 -17.21
C ILE A 82 -3.28 10.20 -16.75
N SER A 83 -4.60 10.18 -16.90
CA SER A 83 -5.47 11.27 -16.41
C SER A 83 -5.23 11.58 -14.93
N PRO A 84 -5.01 12.86 -14.55
CA PRO A 84 -4.66 13.24 -13.18
C PRO A 84 -5.67 12.84 -12.11
N ASP A 85 -6.96 12.73 -12.46
CA ASP A 85 -8.03 12.29 -11.56
C ASP A 85 -7.90 10.82 -11.13
N LYS A 86 -7.11 10.03 -11.87
CA LYS A 86 -6.77 8.65 -11.53
C LYS A 86 -5.51 8.51 -10.67
N LEU A 87 -4.79 9.60 -10.40
CA LEU A 87 -3.54 9.57 -9.65
C LEU A 87 -3.75 9.89 -8.17
N SER A 88 -3.07 9.15 -7.30
CA SER A 88 -3.02 9.41 -5.87
C SER A 88 -1.65 9.11 -5.29
N SER A 89 -1.33 9.70 -4.16
CA SER A 89 -0.08 9.48 -3.43
C SER A 89 -0.33 9.22 -1.95
N SER A 90 0.55 8.45 -1.32
CA SER A 90 0.55 8.20 0.12
C SER A 90 1.96 8.02 0.65
N GLY A 91 2.24 8.55 1.84
CA GLY A 91 3.48 8.29 2.56
C GLY A 91 3.19 7.45 3.79
N TYR A 92 4.03 6.46 4.07
CA TYR A 92 3.86 5.54 5.19
C TYR A 92 5.04 5.57 6.17
N GLY A 93 6.05 6.40 5.92
CA GLY A 93 7.26 6.39 6.74
C GLY A 93 7.83 4.98 6.86
N GLY A 94 8.35 4.65 8.02
CA GLY A 94 8.84 3.30 8.36
C GLY A 94 7.78 2.37 8.96
N TYR A 95 6.49 2.68 8.83
CA TYR A 95 5.42 1.94 9.53
C TYR A 95 4.86 0.73 8.78
N ARG A 96 5.22 0.56 7.50
CA ARG A 96 4.86 -0.61 6.68
C ARG A 96 6.12 -1.33 6.16
N PRO A 97 6.94 -1.92 7.05
CA PRO A 97 8.15 -2.61 6.64
C PRO A 97 7.80 -3.90 5.89
N VAL A 98 8.62 -4.23 4.89
CA VAL A 98 8.58 -5.52 4.17
C VAL A 98 9.72 -6.44 4.57
N ASP A 99 10.69 -5.90 5.32
CA ASP A 99 11.86 -6.61 5.83
C ASP A 99 12.24 -6.07 7.22
N THR A 100 13.19 -6.70 7.91
CA THR A 100 13.67 -6.24 9.20
C THR A 100 14.36 -4.87 9.09
N ASN A 101 14.19 -4.03 10.11
CA ASN A 101 14.95 -2.77 10.22
C ASN A 101 16.30 -2.95 10.94
N ASP A 102 16.61 -4.14 11.46
CA ASP A 102 17.81 -4.41 12.24
C ASP A 102 19.05 -4.50 11.36
N THR A 103 18.89 -4.95 10.11
CA THR A 103 19.99 -5.11 9.16
C THR A 103 20.04 -3.96 8.13
N PRO A 104 21.24 -3.59 7.64
CA PRO A 104 21.36 -2.60 6.56
C PRO A 104 20.62 -3.04 5.28
N GLU A 105 20.59 -4.34 4.99
CA GLU A 105 19.89 -4.89 3.84
C GLU A 105 18.37 -4.76 3.99
N GLY A 106 17.82 -5.17 5.12
CA GLY A 106 16.39 -5.04 5.38
C GLY A 106 15.94 -3.58 5.35
N ARG A 107 16.74 -2.66 5.89
CA ARG A 107 16.46 -1.22 5.75
C ARG A 107 16.48 -0.76 4.28
N ARG A 108 17.38 -1.30 3.43
CA ARG A 108 17.36 -0.99 1.99
C ARG A 108 16.11 -1.50 1.30
N ASN A 109 15.61 -2.67 1.68
CA ASN A 109 14.37 -3.23 1.14
C ASN A 109 13.13 -2.45 1.61
N ASN A 110 13.15 -1.91 2.82
CA ASN A 110 12.08 -1.08 3.36
C ASN A 110 11.99 0.29 2.68
N ARG A 111 13.14 0.89 2.31
CA ARG A 111 13.16 2.14 1.54
C ARG A 111 12.78 1.87 0.09
N ARG A 112 11.54 2.15 -0.26
CA ARG A 112 10.97 1.85 -1.56
C ARG A 112 9.86 2.80 -1.98
N VAL A 113 9.60 2.79 -3.27
CA VAL A 113 8.39 3.35 -3.86
C VAL A 113 7.58 2.21 -4.46
N GLU A 114 6.31 2.17 -4.16
CA GLU A 114 5.36 1.24 -4.75
C GLU A 114 4.39 2.01 -5.64
N ILE A 115 4.16 1.50 -6.87
CA ILE A 115 3.16 2.01 -7.80
C ILE A 115 2.11 0.91 -7.94
N THR A 116 0.95 1.13 -7.32
CA THR A 116 -0.18 0.19 -7.33
C THR A 116 -1.20 0.65 -8.35
N ILE A 117 -1.54 -0.23 -9.29
CA ILE A 117 -2.48 -0.01 -10.37
C ILE A 117 -3.76 -0.80 -10.07
N ALA A 118 -4.87 -0.09 -9.93
CA ALA A 118 -6.21 -0.69 -9.86
C ALA A 118 -6.79 -0.76 -11.28
N ARG A 119 -7.37 -1.92 -11.64
CA ARG A 119 -7.93 -2.18 -12.97
C ARG A 119 -9.41 -1.82 -13.00
N SER A 120 -9.89 -1.28 -14.13
CA SER A 120 -11.29 -0.92 -14.33
C SER A 120 -12.18 -2.11 -14.75
N ASP A 121 -11.57 -3.18 -15.26
CA ASP A 121 -12.26 -4.40 -15.72
C ASP A 121 -12.46 -5.45 -14.62
N VAL A 122 -12.30 -5.07 -13.36
CA VAL A 122 -12.41 -5.94 -12.20
C VAL A 122 -13.69 -5.61 -11.41
N ASP A 123 -14.44 -6.65 -11.06
CA ASP A 123 -15.63 -6.49 -10.22
C ASP A 123 -15.25 -6.34 -8.74
N TYR A 124 -15.14 -5.10 -8.28
CA TYR A 124 -14.87 -4.77 -6.88
C TYR A 124 -16.07 -5.00 -5.94
N SER A 125 -17.23 -5.44 -6.43
CA SER A 125 -18.32 -5.93 -5.57
C SER A 125 -18.08 -7.36 -5.07
N ASN A 126 -17.16 -8.10 -5.72
CA ASN A 126 -16.78 -9.44 -5.34
C ASN A 126 -15.85 -9.42 -4.11
N PRO A 127 -16.25 -10.01 -2.96
CA PRO A 127 -15.44 -10.02 -1.73
C PRO A 127 -14.04 -10.61 -1.91
N ALA A 128 -13.86 -11.62 -2.78
CA ALA A 128 -12.55 -12.20 -3.06
C ALA A 128 -11.61 -11.21 -3.75
N VAL A 129 -12.14 -10.37 -4.63
CA VAL A 129 -11.38 -9.30 -5.32
C VAL A 129 -11.00 -8.20 -4.34
N ILE A 130 -11.92 -7.80 -3.46
CA ILE A 130 -11.62 -6.83 -2.39
C ILE A 130 -10.54 -7.39 -1.46
N GLN A 131 -10.62 -8.66 -1.07
CA GLN A 131 -9.61 -9.29 -0.24
C GLN A 131 -8.24 -9.27 -0.92
N GLU A 132 -8.15 -9.63 -2.20
CA GLU A 132 -6.90 -9.58 -2.96
C GLU A 132 -6.32 -8.16 -3.01
N PHE A 133 -7.16 -7.14 -3.18
CA PHE A 133 -6.72 -5.75 -3.17
C PHE A 133 -6.20 -5.33 -1.79
N LEU A 134 -6.88 -5.72 -0.72
CA LEU A 134 -6.45 -5.44 0.65
C LEU A 134 -5.16 -6.16 1.00
N ASP A 135 -4.98 -7.40 0.54
CA ASP A 135 -3.75 -8.16 0.72
C ASP A 135 -2.55 -7.52 0.00
N MET A 136 -2.78 -6.90 -1.16
CA MET A 136 -1.76 -6.12 -1.86
C MET A 136 -1.40 -4.84 -1.09
N GLU A 137 -2.41 -4.16 -0.57
CA GLU A 137 -2.24 -2.86 0.10
C GLU A 137 -1.65 -2.98 1.51
N TYR A 138 -2.12 -3.96 2.27
CA TYR A 138 -1.79 -4.10 3.70
C TYR A 138 -0.92 -5.31 4.03
N GLY A 139 -0.77 -6.24 3.09
CA GLY A 139 -0.13 -7.54 3.28
C GLY A 139 -1.13 -8.65 3.60
N LYS A 140 -0.78 -9.87 3.20
CA LYS A 140 -1.65 -11.04 3.35
C LYS A 140 -2.10 -11.24 4.80
N ASN A 141 -3.39 -11.51 4.97
CA ASN A 141 -4.03 -11.80 6.26
C ASN A 141 -3.93 -10.65 7.29
N LYS A 142 -3.69 -9.41 6.87
CA LYS A 142 -3.69 -8.24 7.77
C LYS A 142 -5.07 -7.60 7.90
N VAL A 143 -5.85 -7.64 6.85
CA VAL A 143 -7.23 -7.15 6.82
C VAL A 143 -8.07 -8.22 6.16
N ASN A 144 -9.14 -8.65 6.82
CA ASN A 144 -10.07 -9.64 6.26
C ASN A 144 -11.39 -8.96 5.87
N VAL A 145 -11.89 -9.32 4.70
CA VAL A 145 -13.22 -8.91 4.28
C VAL A 145 -14.22 -9.89 4.89
N THR A 146 -15.13 -9.35 5.68
CA THR A 146 -16.26 -10.11 6.17
C THR A 146 -17.44 -9.85 5.23
N PRO A 147 -17.89 -10.85 4.44
CA PRO A 147 -19.04 -10.66 3.56
C PRO A 147 -20.29 -10.40 4.37
N ILE A 148 -21.09 -9.44 3.92
CA ILE A 148 -22.41 -9.14 4.49
C ILE A 148 -23.48 -9.34 3.43
N ASP A 149 -24.69 -9.77 3.86
CA ASP A 149 -25.84 -9.84 2.97
C ASP A 149 -26.50 -8.45 2.74
N ALA A 150 -27.52 -8.41 1.93
CA ALA A 150 -28.23 -7.18 1.61
C ALA A 150 -28.93 -6.53 2.84
N LEU A 151 -29.05 -7.24 3.95
CA LEU A 151 -29.62 -6.77 5.22
C LEU A 151 -28.55 -6.34 6.23
N GLY A 152 -27.25 -6.48 5.86
CA GLY A 152 -26.13 -6.13 6.73
C GLY A 152 -25.68 -7.24 7.68
N ASN A 153 -26.18 -8.47 7.54
CA ASN A 153 -25.75 -9.59 8.36
C ASN A 153 -24.45 -10.21 7.81
N VAL A 154 -23.60 -10.65 8.72
CA VAL A 154 -22.35 -11.33 8.34
C VAL A 154 -22.66 -12.68 7.71
N ILE A 155 -22.16 -12.91 6.50
CA ILE A 155 -22.24 -14.21 5.83
C ILE A 155 -21.01 -15.02 6.24
N TYR A 156 -21.21 -16.01 7.12
CA TYR A 156 -20.15 -16.96 7.45
C TYR A 156 -19.99 -17.98 6.32
N THR A 157 -18.99 -17.81 5.46
CA THR A 157 -18.59 -18.83 4.47
C THR A 157 -17.75 -19.88 5.21
N GLY A 158 -18.41 -20.92 5.69
CA GLY A 158 -17.89 -21.94 6.59
C GLY A 158 -16.45 -22.39 6.32
N ASN A 159 -15.59 -21.95 7.18
CA ASN A 159 -14.44 -22.63 7.78
C ASN A 159 -13.87 -21.64 8.82
N GLU A 160 -14.10 -21.95 10.07
CA GLU A 160 -13.71 -21.23 11.29
C GLU A 160 -14.76 -20.26 11.85
N LEU A 161 -15.67 -20.83 12.64
CA LEU A 161 -16.25 -20.11 13.75
C LEU A 161 -15.10 -19.71 14.69
N PRO A 162 -15.01 -18.45 15.16
CA PRO A 162 -14.15 -18.14 16.28
C PRO A 162 -14.60 -19.02 17.44
N SER A 163 -13.70 -19.80 18.03
CA SER A 163 -13.94 -20.51 19.27
C SER A 163 -14.35 -19.48 20.32
N GLU A 164 -15.60 -19.52 20.73
CA GLU A 164 -16.07 -18.81 21.91
C GLU A 164 -15.23 -19.36 23.08
N THR A 165 -14.24 -18.62 23.50
CA THR A 165 -13.69 -18.78 24.83
C THR A 165 -14.71 -18.19 25.76
N GLU A 166 -15.58 -19.07 26.28
CA GLU A 166 -16.43 -18.77 27.43
C GLU A 166 -15.55 -18.25 28.56
N SER A 167 -15.60 -16.96 28.80
CA SER A 167 -15.19 -16.40 30.08
C SER A 167 -16.38 -16.62 31.03
N GLU A 168 -16.43 -17.78 31.71
CA GLU A 168 -17.21 -17.94 32.92
C GLU A 168 -16.68 -16.96 33.97
N GLU A 169 -17.33 -15.83 34.05
CA GLU A 169 -17.20 -14.90 35.16
C GLU A 169 -17.96 -15.47 36.36
N THR A 170 -17.25 -16.23 37.19
CA THR A 170 -17.76 -16.68 38.48
C THR A 170 -17.94 -15.49 39.42
N LEU A 171 -19.20 -15.11 39.63
CA LEU A 171 -19.59 -14.17 40.66
C LEU A 171 -19.16 -14.73 42.08
N PRO A 172 -18.58 -13.95 42.96
CA PRO A 172 -18.32 -14.38 44.32
C PRO A 172 -19.63 -14.47 45.11
N GLU A 173 -19.86 -15.62 45.74
CA GLU A 173 -20.93 -15.82 46.72
C GLU A 173 -20.71 -14.89 47.90
N GLU A 174 -21.70 -14.07 48.19
CA GLU A 174 -21.84 -13.34 49.46
C GLU A 174 -22.14 -14.37 50.57
N THR A 175 -21.24 -14.56 51.50
CA THR A 175 -21.50 -15.23 52.75
C THR A 175 -21.95 -14.24 53.81
N THR A 176 -23.16 -14.43 54.29
CA THR A 176 -23.75 -13.87 55.52
C THR A 176 -22.92 -14.17 56.77
#